data_e937d24671896900c36c70f1efddcb98
#
_entry.id   e937d24671896900c36c70f1efddcb98
#
_cell.length_a   1.000
_cell.length_b   1.000
_cell.length_c   1.000
_cell.angle_alpha   90.00
_cell.angle_beta   90.00
_cell.angle_gamma   90.00
#
_symmetry.space_group_name_H-M   'P 1'
#
loop_
_entity.id
_entity.type
_entity.pdbx_description
1 polymer ?
#
loop_
_entity_poly.entity_id
_entity_poly.type
_entity_poly.pdbx_seq_one_letter_code
_entity_poly.pdbx_strand_id
1 'polypeptide(L)'
;MTTPVERTRAIRLAGELLQDLRTRQDVPEDIRARALGVLRHYPEEWQLHMMAEEWLRLGDSTFGMAPEPNRPDPLAALNPRGT
;
A
#
# COMPACT_ATOMS: atom_id res chain seq x y z
N MET A 1 7.11 18.21 5.39
CA MET A 1 7.37 17.57 4.10
C MET A 1 7.58 16.08 4.30
N THR A 2 6.94 15.26 3.49
CA THR A 2 6.98 13.81 3.68
C THR A 2 8.23 13.20 3.05
N THR A 3 8.74 12.13 3.66
CA THR A 3 9.86 11.36 3.12
C THR A 3 9.34 10.26 2.18
N PRO A 4 10.22 9.67 1.34
CA PRO A 4 9.81 8.54 0.50
C PRO A 4 9.21 7.37 1.28
N VAL A 5 9.77 7.03 2.43
CA VAL A 5 9.24 5.96 3.29
C VAL A 5 7.86 6.33 3.82
N GLU A 6 7.68 7.58 4.23
CA GLU A 6 6.38 8.04 4.73
C GLU A 6 5.31 8.02 3.63
N ARG A 7 5.67 8.33 2.40
CA ARG A 7 4.72 8.26 1.28
C ARG A 7 4.27 6.82 1.03
N THR A 8 5.21 5.88 1.05
CA THR A 8 4.87 4.46 0.90
C THR A 8 3.94 4.00 2.02
N ARG A 9 4.26 4.39 3.25
CA ARG A 9 3.43 4.06 4.41
C ARG A 9 2.02 4.65 4.28
N ALA A 10 1.91 5.89 3.83
CA ALA A 10 0.62 6.54 3.66
C ALA A 10 -0.27 5.81 2.65
N ILE A 11 0.31 5.35 1.55
CA ILE A 11 -0.43 4.60 0.55
C ILE A 11 -0.91 3.26 1.13
N ARG A 12 -0.05 2.57 1.86
CA ARG A 12 -0.42 1.31 2.51
C ARG A 12 -1.55 1.53 3.52
N LEU A 13 -1.42 2.54 4.36
CA LEU A 13 -2.43 2.85 5.38
C LEU A 13 -3.75 3.29 4.76
N ALA A 14 -3.71 3.99 3.63
CA ALA A 14 -4.92 4.36 2.90
C ALA A 14 -5.66 3.11 2.43
N GLY A 15 -4.93 2.10 1.96
CA GLY A 15 -5.54 0.82 1.58
C GLY A 15 -6.21 0.13 2.75
N GLU A 16 -5.55 0.14 3.92
CA GLU A 16 -6.14 -0.44 5.14
C GLU A 16 -7.39 0.32 5.56
N LEU A 17 -7.37 1.65 5.48
CA LEU A 17 -8.55 2.46 5.79
C LEU A 17 -9.71 2.13 4.86
N LEU A 18 -9.43 1.98 3.57
CA LEU A 18 -10.47 1.62 2.60
C LEU A 18 -11.07 0.24 2.90
N GLN A 19 -10.25 -0.72 3.32
CA GLN A 19 -10.74 -2.04 3.72
C GLN A 19 -11.66 -1.94 4.94
N ASP A 20 -11.29 -1.12 5.91
CA ASP A 20 -12.14 -0.89 7.08
C ASP A 20 -13.45 -0.24 6.69
N LEU A 21 -13.41 0.78 5.84
CA LEU A 21 -14.62 1.50 5.43
C LEU A 21 -15.61 0.60 4.69
N ARG A 22 -15.12 -0.30 3.85
CA ARG A 22 -16.01 -1.16 3.07
C ARG A 22 -16.70 -2.23 3.91
N THR A 23 -16.15 -2.57 5.08
CA THR A 23 -16.66 -3.69 5.90
C THR A 23 -17.40 -3.26 7.15
N ARG A 24 -17.27 -1.99 7.56
CA ARG A 24 -17.90 -1.52 8.79
C ARG A 24 -19.39 -1.26 8.60
N GLN A 25 -20.19 -1.73 9.55
CA GLN A 25 -21.64 -1.57 9.50
C GLN A 25 -22.08 -0.16 9.87
N ASP A 26 -21.25 0.57 10.61
CA ASP A 26 -21.56 1.93 11.06
C ASP A 26 -21.18 3.01 10.03
N VAL A 27 -20.69 2.60 8.86
CA VAL A 27 -20.35 3.50 7.76
C VAL A 27 -21.53 3.51 6.77
N PRO A 28 -21.96 4.67 6.26
CA PRO A 28 -23.01 4.74 5.28
C PRO A 28 -22.74 3.87 4.05
N GLU A 29 -23.80 3.30 3.51
CA GLU A 29 -23.69 2.34 2.40
C GLU A 29 -23.00 2.94 1.17
N ASP A 30 -23.27 4.20 0.85
CA ASP A 30 -22.65 4.86 -0.29
C ASP A 30 -21.14 5.01 -0.12
N ILE A 31 -20.68 5.25 1.10
CA ILE A 31 -19.24 5.33 1.41
C ILE A 31 -18.61 3.94 1.28
N ARG A 32 -19.29 2.91 1.79
CA ARG A 32 -18.79 1.53 1.66
C ARG A 32 -18.66 1.12 0.19
N ALA A 33 -19.64 1.48 -0.64
CA ALA A 33 -19.61 1.18 -2.05
C ALA A 33 -18.46 1.91 -2.77
N ARG A 34 -18.22 3.17 -2.41
CA ARG A 34 -17.12 3.95 -2.97
C ARG A 34 -15.76 3.36 -2.58
N ALA A 35 -15.61 2.95 -1.33
CA ALA A 35 -14.38 2.30 -0.86
C ALA A 35 -14.11 1.02 -1.66
N LEU A 36 -15.13 0.19 -1.87
CA LEU A 36 -14.99 -1.02 -2.66
C LEU A 36 -14.58 -0.68 -4.11
N GLY A 37 -15.19 0.34 -4.70
CA GLY A 37 -14.87 0.77 -6.07
C GLY A 37 -13.40 1.16 -6.22
N VAL A 38 -12.85 1.89 -5.24
CA VAL A 38 -11.43 2.27 -5.25
C VAL A 38 -10.55 1.04 -5.05
N LEU A 39 -10.92 0.16 -4.12
CA LEU A 39 -10.12 -1.03 -3.81
C LEU A 39 -9.96 -1.98 -4.98
N ARG A 40 -10.90 -2.00 -5.92
CA ARG A 40 -10.79 -2.84 -7.12
C ARG A 40 -9.54 -2.54 -7.94
N HIS A 41 -9.03 -1.33 -7.85
CA HIS A 41 -7.87 -0.88 -8.62
C HIS A 41 -6.70 -0.46 -7.72
N TYR A 42 -6.83 -0.71 -6.42
CA TYR A 42 -5.79 -0.33 -5.46
C TYR A 42 -4.67 -1.36 -5.49
N PRO A 43 -3.39 -0.92 -5.42
CA PRO A 43 -2.28 -1.87 -5.43
C PRO A 43 -2.29 -2.76 -4.19
N GLU A 44 -2.00 -4.02 -4.38
CA GLU A 44 -1.77 -4.94 -3.27
C GLU A 44 -0.44 -4.60 -2.61
N GLU A 45 -0.23 -5.08 -1.38
CA GLU A 45 0.98 -4.74 -0.63
C GLU A 45 2.26 -5.13 -1.38
N TRP A 46 2.27 -6.30 -2.03
CA TRP A 46 3.44 -6.73 -2.78
C TRP A 46 3.70 -5.85 -4.00
N GLN A 47 2.64 -5.36 -4.66
CA GLN A 47 2.78 -4.45 -5.79
C GLN A 47 3.32 -3.10 -5.32
N LEU A 48 2.81 -2.60 -4.20
CA LEU A 48 3.29 -1.36 -3.61
C LEU A 48 4.76 -1.46 -3.24
N HIS A 49 5.17 -2.59 -2.67
CA HIS A 49 6.57 -2.84 -2.32
C HIS A 49 7.47 -2.80 -3.56
N MET A 50 7.05 -3.45 -4.64
CA MET A 50 7.80 -3.45 -5.88
C MET A 50 7.91 -2.05 -6.47
N MET A 51 6.82 -1.28 -6.43
CA MET A 51 6.84 0.10 -6.91
C MET A 51 7.83 0.94 -6.10
N ALA A 52 7.84 0.75 -4.78
CA ALA A 52 8.74 1.49 -3.90
C ALA A 52 10.20 1.12 -4.18
N GLU A 53 10.50 -0.14 -4.42
CA GLU A 53 11.86 -0.58 -4.76
C GLU A 53 12.31 0.00 -6.08
N GLU A 54 11.44 0.09 -7.08
CA GLU A 54 11.77 0.70 -8.36
C GLU A 54 12.11 2.17 -8.20
N TRP A 55 11.33 2.91 -7.41
CA TRP A 55 11.63 4.31 -7.14
C TRP A 55 12.97 4.46 -6.44
N LEU A 56 13.25 3.60 -5.46
CA LEU A 56 14.52 3.64 -4.74
C LEU A 56 15.70 3.42 -5.70
N ARG A 57 15.55 2.48 -6.62
CA ARG A 57 16.57 2.16 -7.62
C ARG A 57 16.82 3.35 -8.55
N LEU A 58 15.78 4.13 -8.88
CA LEU A 58 15.92 5.31 -9.71
C LEU A 58 16.60 6.47 -8.99
N GLY A 59 16.71 6.39 -7.67
CA GLY A 59 17.41 7.41 -6.88
C GLY A 59 16.63 8.68 -6.63
N ASP A 60 15.33 8.71 -6.93
CA ASP A 60 14.51 9.89 -6.70
C ASP A 60 14.05 9.93 -5.25
N SER A 61 14.65 10.82 -4.45
CA SER A 61 14.30 10.98 -3.05
C SER A 61 13.31 12.11 -2.80
N THR A 62 13.00 12.92 -3.82
CA THR A 62 12.14 14.10 -3.67
C THR A 62 10.66 13.74 -3.80
N PHE A 63 10.30 13.04 -4.88
CA PHE A 63 8.90 12.69 -5.17
C PHE A 63 8.65 11.19 -5.15
N GLY A 64 9.70 10.40 -4.97
CA GLY A 64 9.61 8.96 -5.10
C GLY A 64 9.13 8.26 -3.84
N MET A 65 9.24 6.95 -3.87
CA MET A 65 8.85 6.05 -2.80
C MET A 65 10.06 5.23 -2.37
N ALA A 66 10.01 4.70 -1.16
CA ALA A 66 11.01 3.76 -0.66
C ALA A 66 10.33 2.72 0.22
N PRO A 67 10.81 1.45 0.21
CA PRO A 67 10.24 0.42 1.07
C PRO A 67 10.32 0.78 2.54
N GLU A 68 9.30 0.38 3.30
CA GLU A 68 9.28 0.59 4.74
C GLU A 68 10.29 -0.37 5.40
N PRO A 69 11.24 0.14 6.20
CA PRO A 69 12.36 -0.68 6.68
C PRO A 69 11.99 -1.75 7.70
N ASN A 70 10.89 -1.56 8.43
CA ASN A 70 10.53 -2.46 9.52
C ASN A 70 9.36 -3.39 9.18
N ARG A 71 9.05 -3.53 7.90
CA ARG A 71 7.99 -4.44 7.49
C ARG A 71 8.58 -5.68 6.83
N PRO A 72 7.97 -6.85 7.04
CA PRO A 72 8.39 -8.04 6.33
C PRO A 72 8.19 -7.87 4.83
N ASP A 73 9.05 -8.50 4.04
CA ASP A 73 8.95 -8.46 2.59
C ASP A 73 7.67 -9.20 2.16
N PRO A 74 6.69 -8.50 1.57
CA PRO A 74 5.45 -9.16 1.15
C PRO A 74 5.67 -10.14 0.00
N LEU A 75 6.79 -10.02 -0.73
CA LEU A 75 7.12 -10.99 -1.77
C LEU A 75 7.46 -12.35 -1.20
N ALA A 76 7.92 -12.42 0.05
CA ALA A 76 8.18 -13.67 0.73
C ALA A 76 6.91 -14.52 0.86
N ALA A 77 5.74 -13.89 0.98
CA ALA A 77 4.47 -14.60 1.04
C ALA A 77 4.08 -15.23 -0.28
N LEU A 78 4.61 -14.73 -1.39
CA LEU A 78 4.35 -15.27 -2.72
C LEU A 78 5.26 -16.47 -3.04
N ASN A 79 6.31 -16.64 -2.25
CA ASN A 79 7.26 -17.74 -2.41
C ASN A 79 7.48 -18.42 -1.05
N PRO A 80 6.49 -19.18 -0.56
CA PRO A 80 6.54 -19.74 0.80
C PRO A 80 7.66 -20.75 1.01
N ARG A 81 8.29 -21.23 -0.04
CA ARG A 81 9.40 -22.19 0.08
C ARG A 81 10.75 -21.51 0.24
N GLY A 82 10.78 -20.18 0.21
CA GLY A 82 12.00 -19.42 0.45
C GLY A 82 13.09 -19.58 -0.59
N THR A 83 12.74 -19.99 -1.76
CA THR A 83 13.71 -20.15 -2.86
C THR A 83 13.75 -18.98 -3.77
#